data_d2f1116d7faca1c24abb576e35186b6a
#
_entry.id   d2f1116d7faca1c24abb576e35186b6a
#
_cell.length_a   1.000
_cell.length_b   1.000
_cell.length_c   1.000
_cell.angle_alpha   90.00
_cell.angle_beta   90.00
_cell.angle_gamma   90.00
#
_symmetry.space_group_name_H-M   'P 1'
#
loop_
_entity.id
_entity.type
_entity.pdbx_description
1 polymer ?
#
loop_
_entity_poly.entity_id
_entity_poly.type
_entity_poly.pdbx_seq_one_letter_code
_entity_poly.pdbx_strand_id
1 'polypeptide(L)'
;MSECTKIIEISHHQVQIYEGNYEAYQIQKEKQNKKIQEEYNTYIQQKQQIEHMIDDKRKKMAKVSKKPKHMSHSEFKMRGYVALRTSFQGKEKKAAKQIKALQKRIKHMEVKNKPHEKKTVQFDLSNIQQLPSNIVVSAHDFSFAYDQKIIFQHASFTLYNRRCTCILGENGSGKTTLMNNIASMNEQFWYGGHPVFAKLDQDFRNLDKQRTLWENAKMDCVQSDQVLRRICDQLLFDTYDLKKQVSLLSGGEKIRLSIIKLLVSNANVLLLDEPTNYMDSDSVDAFIHVVKEYPGCMLIITHDERVLRKLAEELWILKNKLIFMFQGNYEEYLIDQKNKKKEVKIEKSILEMRLSHASAKHYQTRDDQEKERLEKEMETIIQQLKHRNM
;
A
#
# COMPACT_ATOMS: atom_id res chain seq x y z
N MET A 1 -10.40 -16.33 0.88
CA MET A 1 -10.50 -15.83 2.28
C MET A 1 -11.92 -15.41 2.71
N SER A 2 -12.89 -15.44 1.81
CA SER A 2 -14.32 -15.19 2.11
C SER A 2 -15.01 -16.30 2.92
N GLU A 3 -14.39 -17.48 3.01
CA GLU A 3 -14.97 -18.66 3.68
C GLU A 3 -14.46 -18.85 5.12
N CYS A 4 -13.57 -17.99 5.60
CA CYS A 4 -13.01 -18.10 6.93
C CYS A 4 -13.99 -17.53 7.96
N THR A 5 -14.30 -18.28 9.04
CA THR A 5 -15.19 -17.86 10.12
C THR A 5 -14.46 -17.25 11.30
N LYS A 6 -13.14 -17.47 11.43
CA LYS A 6 -12.28 -16.93 12.48
C LYS A 6 -10.88 -16.67 11.95
N ILE A 7 -10.27 -15.59 12.43
CA ILE A 7 -8.86 -15.26 12.17
C ILE A 7 -8.11 -15.20 13.49
N ILE A 8 -6.97 -15.88 13.55
CA ILE A 8 -6.07 -15.86 14.70
C ILE A 8 -4.83 -15.07 14.31
N GLU A 9 -4.62 -13.95 14.98
CA GLU A 9 -3.44 -13.12 14.83
C GLU A 9 -2.45 -13.40 15.97
N ILE A 10 -1.19 -13.65 15.62
CA ILE A 10 -0.10 -13.81 16.57
C ILE A 10 0.85 -12.61 16.40
N SER A 11 0.84 -11.69 17.34
CA SER A 11 1.70 -10.51 17.32
C SER A 11 2.24 -10.19 18.70
N HIS A 12 3.50 -9.74 18.81
CA HIS A 12 4.13 -9.34 20.08
C HIS A 12 3.99 -10.39 21.21
N HIS A 13 4.13 -11.69 20.89
CA HIS A 13 3.94 -12.82 21.80
C HIS A 13 2.51 -12.94 22.39
N GLN A 14 1.53 -12.31 21.76
CA GLN A 14 0.11 -12.40 22.12
C GLN A 14 -0.69 -13.01 20.99
N VAL A 15 -1.70 -13.77 21.35
CA VAL A 15 -2.65 -14.36 20.41
C VAL A 15 -3.96 -13.59 20.53
N GLN A 16 -4.45 -13.04 19.42
CA GLN A 16 -5.75 -12.39 19.34
C GLN A 16 -6.64 -13.14 18.34
N ILE A 17 -7.89 -13.36 18.72
CA ILE A 17 -8.88 -14.06 17.91
C ILE A 17 -9.93 -13.05 17.44
N TYR A 18 -10.15 -13.01 16.13
CA TYR A 18 -11.17 -12.18 15.49
C TYR A 18 -12.24 -13.07 14.90
N GLU A 19 -13.50 -12.76 15.15
CA GLU A 19 -14.63 -13.47 14.57
C GLU A 19 -15.00 -12.85 13.22
N GLY A 20 -15.26 -13.71 12.25
CA GLY A 20 -15.66 -13.32 10.90
C GLY A 20 -14.60 -13.61 9.84
N ASN A 21 -14.89 -13.17 8.62
CA ASN A 21 -14.00 -13.28 7.48
C ASN A 21 -12.90 -12.20 7.52
N TYR A 22 -12.03 -12.20 6.50
CA TYR A 22 -10.91 -11.24 6.44
C TYR A 22 -11.37 -9.78 6.38
N GLU A 23 -12.49 -9.48 5.73
CA GLU A 23 -13.03 -8.10 5.69
C GLU A 23 -13.50 -7.65 7.09
N ALA A 24 -14.19 -8.53 7.82
CA ALA A 24 -14.59 -8.27 9.20
C ALA A 24 -13.38 -8.05 10.12
N TYR A 25 -12.32 -8.84 9.94
CA TYR A 25 -11.04 -8.66 10.65
C TYR A 25 -10.43 -7.28 10.36
N GLN A 26 -10.36 -6.87 9.09
CA GLN A 26 -9.82 -5.54 8.72
C GLN A 26 -10.60 -4.41 9.39
N ILE A 27 -11.92 -4.46 9.34
CA ILE A 27 -12.78 -3.43 9.99
C ILE A 27 -12.54 -3.39 11.51
N GLN A 28 -12.44 -4.55 12.16
CA GLN A 28 -12.17 -4.63 13.59
C GLN A 28 -10.78 -4.08 13.93
N LYS A 29 -9.77 -4.42 13.13
CA LYS A 29 -8.38 -3.95 13.29
C LYS A 29 -8.27 -2.43 13.06
N GLU A 30 -8.91 -1.89 12.04
CA GLU A 30 -8.97 -0.44 11.82
C GLU A 30 -9.62 0.31 12.99
N LYS A 31 -10.73 -0.22 13.50
CA LYS A 31 -11.41 0.36 14.66
C LYS A 31 -10.53 0.31 15.92
N GLN A 32 -9.80 -0.78 16.10
CA GLN A 32 -8.87 -0.95 17.23
C GLN A 32 -7.69 0.03 17.10
N ASN A 33 -7.09 0.16 15.91
CA ASN A 33 -5.99 1.10 15.64
C ASN A 33 -6.43 2.55 15.83
N LYS A 34 -7.65 2.91 15.39
CA LYS A 34 -8.21 4.23 15.61
C LYS A 34 -8.39 4.55 17.09
N LYS A 35 -8.87 3.58 17.88
CA LYS A 35 -9.01 3.72 19.34
C LYS A 35 -7.64 3.93 20.01
N ILE A 36 -6.62 3.16 19.63
CA ILE A 36 -5.25 3.31 20.16
C ILE A 36 -4.70 4.70 19.82
N GLN A 37 -4.95 5.20 18.61
CA GLN A 37 -4.54 6.55 18.20
C GLN A 37 -5.25 7.64 19.02
N GLU A 38 -6.54 7.52 19.29
CA GLU A 38 -7.31 8.45 20.10
C GLU A 38 -6.82 8.45 21.56
N GLU A 39 -6.55 7.28 22.12
CA GLU A 39 -5.99 7.15 23.47
C GLU A 39 -4.60 7.78 23.58
N TYR A 40 -3.75 7.57 22.58
CA TYR A 40 -2.42 8.19 22.53
C TYR A 40 -2.51 9.71 22.42
N ASN A 41 -3.36 10.23 21.54
CA ASN A 41 -3.56 11.67 21.39
C ASN A 41 -4.08 12.31 22.69
N THR A 42 -5.00 11.65 23.37
CA THR A 42 -5.52 12.09 24.68
C THR A 42 -4.41 12.11 25.75
N TYR A 43 -3.56 11.07 25.78
CA TYR A 43 -2.40 11.01 26.66
C TYR A 43 -1.43 12.17 26.41
N ILE A 44 -1.09 12.45 25.16
CA ILE A 44 -0.18 13.56 24.78
C ILE A 44 -0.76 14.91 25.17
N GLN A 45 -2.05 15.14 24.89
CA GLN A 45 -2.73 16.40 25.28
C GLN A 45 -2.71 16.61 26.79
N GLN A 46 -3.04 15.59 27.57
CA GLN A 46 -3.01 15.68 29.04
C GLN A 46 -1.59 15.93 29.56
N LYS A 47 -0.59 15.28 29.01
CA LYS A 47 0.81 15.48 29.35
C LYS A 47 1.24 16.92 29.07
N GLN A 48 0.97 17.43 27.88
CA GLN A 48 1.29 18.80 27.49
C GLN A 48 0.60 19.85 28.38
N GLN A 49 -0.67 19.63 28.73
CA GLN A 49 -1.39 20.50 29.65
C GLN A 49 -0.70 20.56 31.03
N ILE A 50 -0.27 19.43 31.56
CA ILE A 50 0.41 19.37 32.87
C ILE A 50 1.81 20.05 32.75
N GLU A 51 2.55 19.83 31.68
CA GLU A 51 3.83 20.48 31.42
C GLU A 51 3.67 22.01 31.33
N HIS A 52 2.65 22.48 30.62
CA HIS A 52 2.33 23.91 30.55
C HIS A 52 1.97 24.50 31.92
N MET A 53 1.19 23.78 32.72
CA MET A 53 0.90 24.20 34.09
C MET A 53 2.14 24.28 34.99
N ILE A 54 3.10 23.37 34.80
CA ILE A 54 4.41 23.42 35.49
C ILE A 54 5.19 24.64 35.06
N ASP A 55 5.26 24.92 33.76
CA ASP A 55 6.01 26.06 33.23
C ASP A 55 5.41 27.40 33.67
N ASP A 56 4.10 27.53 33.65
CA ASP A 56 3.41 28.71 34.18
C ASP A 56 3.68 28.96 35.67
N LYS A 57 3.70 27.88 36.46
CA LYS A 57 4.05 28.01 37.88
C LYS A 57 5.51 28.43 38.11
N ARG A 58 6.43 27.89 37.27
CA ARG A 58 7.86 28.30 37.26
C ARG A 58 8.01 29.78 36.90
N LYS A 59 7.32 30.23 35.82
CA LYS A 59 7.32 31.64 35.40
C LYS A 59 6.76 32.57 36.47
N LYS A 60 5.69 32.18 37.17
CA LYS A 60 5.12 32.91 38.30
C LYS A 60 6.10 32.98 39.45
N MET A 61 6.78 31.90 39.82
CA MET A 61 7.82 31.89 40.84
C MET A 61 8.96 32.85 40.50
N ALA A 62 9.47 32.78 39.28
CA ALA A 62 10.54 33.67 38.81
C ALA A 62 10.16 35.15 38.81
N LYS A 63 8.88 35.51 38.65
CA LYS A 63 8.40 36.90 38.74
C LYS A 63 8.29 37.36 40.23
N VAL A 64 7.93 36.44 41.11
CA VAL A 64 7.82 36.76 42.55
C VAL A 64 9.18 36.99 43.21
N SER A 65 10.23 36.32 42.72
CA SER A 65 11.61 36.50 43.21
C SER A 65 12.27 37.78 42.72
N LYS A 66 11.68 38.51 41.73
CA LYS A 66 12.24 39.79 41.22
C LYS A 66 11.71 40.95 42.05
N LYS A 67 12.62 41.93 42.32
CA LYS A 67 12.33 43.21 42.97
C LYS A 67 11.17 43.93 42.26
N PRO A 68 10.15 44.49 42.99
CA PRO A 68 9.11 45.33 42.40
C PRO A 68 9.70 46.52 41.67
N LYS A 69 9.19 46.83 40.46
CA LYS A 69 9.71 47.91 39.60
C LYS A 69 9.73 49.33 40.21
N HIS A 70 8.89 49.55 41.23
CA HIS A 70 8.67 50.86 41.86
C HIS A 70 9.33 51.02 43.23
N MET A 71 10.23 50.12 43.64
CA MET A 71 10.86 50.20 44.97
C MET A 71 12.35 50.45 44.85
N SER A 72 12.92 51.43 45.59
CA SER A 72 14.35 51.70 45.57
C SER A 72 15.17 50.54 46.19
N HIS A 73 16.46 50.47 45.89
CA HIS A 73 17.29 49.35 46.40
C HIS A 73 17.49 49.45 47.92
N SER A 74 17.50 50.67 48.48
CA SER A 74 17.58 50.96 49.95
C SER A 74 16.27 50.64 50.68
N GLU A 75 15.11 50.99 50.09
CA GLU A 75 13.79 50.67 50.68
C GLU A 75 13.51 49.18 50.65
N PHE A 76 13.95 48.47 49.62
CA PHE A 76 13.83 47.02 49.54
C PHE A 76 14.68 46.32 50.62
N LYS A 77 15.86 46.87 50.96
CA LYS A 77 16.71 46.39 52.05
C LYS A 77 16.16 46.71 53.46
N MET A 78 15.55 47.87 53.66
CA MET A 78 15.16 48.34 54.99
C MET A 78 13.77 47.87 55.45
N ARG A 79 12.74 47.91 54.62
CA ARG A 79 11.35 47.57 54.99
C ARG A 79 10.91 46.16 54.73
N GLY A 80 11.63 45.40 53.92
CA GLY A 80 11.09 44.18 53.30
C GLY A 80 11.74 42.87 53.74
N TYR A 81 12.89 42.91 54.35
CA TYR A 81 13.75 41.74 54.39
C TYR A 81 13.19 40.60 55.28
N VAL A 82 12.51 40.86 56.38
CA VAL A 82 12.04 39.81 57.30
C VAL A 82 10.61 39.40 56.98
N ALA A 83 9.65 40.33 56.92
CA ALA A 83 8.23 40.03 56.74
C ALA A 83 7.89 39.59 55.30
N LEU A 84 8.52 40.20 54.27
CA LEU A 84 8.38 39.77 52.86
C LEU A 84 9.07 38.43 52.63
N ARG A 85 10.24 38.20 53.24
CA ARG A 85 11.01 36.95 53.07
C ARG A 85 10.20 35.73 53.59
N THR A 86 9.52 35.81 54.70
CA THR A 86 8.67 34.72 55.25
C THR A 86 7.45 34.45 54.35
N SER A 87 6.78 35.52 53.86
CA SER A 87 5.65 35.38 52.92
C SER A 87 6.09 34.85 51.58
N PHE A 88 7.24 35.29 51.02
CA PHE A 88 7.80 34.78 49.75
C PHE A 88 8.24 33.33 49.89
N GLN A 89 8.95 32.95 50.96
CA GLN A 89 9.38 31.57 51.23
C GLN A 89 8.17 30.62 51.35
N GLY A 90 7.08 31.10 51.99
CA GLY A 90 5.84 30.30 52.07
C GLY A 90 5.18 30.06 50.72
N LYS A 91 5.14 31.10 49.85
CA LYS A 91 4.59 30.97 48.47
C LYS A 91 5.51 30.11 47.58
N GLU A 92 6.81 30.24 47.68
CA GLU A 92 7.76 29.38 46.95
C GLU A 92 7.66 27.92 47.37
N LYS A 93 7.64 27.60 48.68
CA LYS A 93 7.46 26.26 49.19
C LYS A 93 6.15 25.63 48.72
N LYS A 94 5.06 26.43 48.71
CA LYS A 94 3.75 25.96 48.21
C LYS A 94 3.76 25.69 46.72
N ALA A 95 4.36 26.53 45.90
CA ALA A 95 4.50 26.35 44.47
C ALA A 95 5.42 25.19 44.14
N ALA A 96 6.55 25.02 44.85
CA ALA A 96 7.45 23.89 44.68
C ALA A 96 6.76 22.55 45.00
N LYS A 97 5.94 22.50 46.06
CA LYS A 97 5.14 21.31 46.39
C LYS A 97 4.13 20.98 45.29
N GLN A 98 3.47 22.01 44.74
CA GLN A 98 2.53 21.81 43.61
C GLN A 98 3.23 21.34 42.34
N ILE A 99 4.41 21.86 42.01
CA ILE A 99 5.22 21.40 40.87
C ILE A 99 5.61 19.93 41.05
N LYS A 100 6.11 19.55 42.26
CA LYS A 100 6.43 18.14 42.55
C LYS A 100 5.21 17.22 42.41
N ALA A 101 4.04 17.68 42.86
CA ALA A 101 2.81 16.90 42.69
C ALA A 101 2.41 16.71 41.23
N LEU A 102 2.55 17.76 40.38
CA LEU A 102 2.29 17.67 38.95
C LEU A 102 3.34 16.76 38.23
N GLN A 103 4.60 16.85 38.60
CA GLN A 103 5.64 15.95 38.10
C GLN A 103 5.38 14.49 38.48
N LYS A 104 4.93 14.24 39.73
CA LYS A 104 4.50 12.90 40.18
C LYS A 104 3.32 12.40 39.36
N ARG A 105 2.37 13.27 39.03
CA ARG A 105 1.22 12.92 38.17
C ARG A 105 1.66 12.49 36.79
N ILE A 106 2.62 13.19 36.14
CA ILE A 106 3.19 12.78 34.84
C ILE A 106 3.85 11.39 34.97
N LYS A 107 4.62 11.14 36.04
CA LYS A 107 5.27 9.83 36.27
C LYS A 107 4.31 8.66 36.46
N HIS A 108 3.12 8.95 37.00
CA HIS A 108 2.08 7.93 37.21
C HIS A 108 1.10 7.82 36.03
N MET A 109 1.21 8.67 35.02
CA MET A 109 0.44 8.48 33.78
C MET A 109 0.92 7.20 33.10
N GLU A 110 0.01 6.33 32.74
CA GLU A 110 0.30 5.15 31.95
C GLU A 110 0.90 5.58 30.61
N VAL A 111 2.14 5.17 30.36
CA VAL A 111 2.81 5.49 29.10
C VAL A 111 2.13 4.72 27.99
N LYS A 112 1.43 5.43 27.11
CA LYS A 112 0.87 4.84 25.90
C LYS A 112 1.94 4.81 24.83
N ASN A 113 2.12 3.65 24.19
CA ASN A 113 3.03 3.52 23.07
C ASN A 113 2.52 4.39 21.90
N LYS A 114 3.47 5.06 21.24
CA LYS A 114 3.13 5.84 20.07
C LYS A 114 2.66 4.89 18.97
N PRO A 115 1.42 5.05 18.47
CA PRO A 115 1.01 4.28 17.28
C PRO A 115 1.92 4.62 16.10
N HIS A 116 2.13 3.68 15.20
CA HIS A 116 2.83 3.96 13.95
C HIS A 116 2.05 5.04 13.17
N GLU A 117 2.55 6.28 13.20
CA GLU A 117 2.01 7.34 12.36
C GLU A 117 2.40 7.04 10.91
N LYS A 118 1.42 6.85 10.06
CA LYS A 118 1.61 6.81 8.60
C LYS A 118 1.93 8.23 8.11
N LYS A 119 3.19 8.65 8.26
CA LYS A 119 3.64 9.95 7.73
C LYS A 119 3.86 9.79 6.23
N THR A 120 3.31 10.69 5.43
CA THR A 120 3.56 10.73 3.98
C THR A 120 5.05 10.81 3.68
N VAL A 121 5.53 9.99 2.76
CA VAL A 121 6.91 10.09 2.24
C VAL A 121 6.94 11.20 1.19
N GLN A 122 7.75 12.18 1.41
CA GLN A 122 8.05 13.17 0.36
C GLN A 122 9.35 12.75 -0.33
N PHE A 123 9.22 12.16 -1.50
CA PHE A 123 10.36 11.86 -2.36
C PHE A 123 10.97 13.16 -2.89
N ASP A 124 12.29 13.24 -2.93
CA ASP A 124 12.97 14.33 -3.61
C ASP A 124 12.97 14.07 -5.13
N LEU A 125 12.08 14.76 -5.82
CA LEU A 125 11.88 14.59 -7.26
C LEU A 125 13.05 15.11 -8.10
N SER A 126 13.91 15.96 -7.53
CA SER A 126 15.08 16.51 -8.25
C SER A 126 16.10 15.43 -8.59
N ASN A 127 16.11 14.34 -7.82
CA ASN A 127 17.05 13.22 -7.97
C ASN A 127 16.47 12.06 -8.79
N ILE A 128 15.20 12.13 -9.20
CA ILE A 128 14.56 11.15 -10.06
C ILE A 128 14.40 11.77 -11.44
N GLN A 129 15.00 11.16 -12.46
CA GLN A 129 14.86 11.61 -13.82
C GLN A 129 13.40 11.55 -14.27
N GLN A 130 12.78 12.70 -14.50
CA GLN A 130 11.42 12.73 -15.00
C GLN A 130 11.39 12.36 -16.49
N LEU A 131 10.45 11.47 -16.85
CA LEU A 131 10.22 11.14 -18.26
C LEU A 131 9.40 12.26 -18.91
N PRO A 132 9.86 12.84 -20.01
CA PRO A 132 9.14 13.90 -20.74
C PRO A 132 7.91 13.36 -21.48
N SER A 133 7.87 12.06 -21.76
CA SER A 133 6.80 11.39 -22.48
C SER A 133 5.70 10.88 -21.55
N ASN A 134 4.44 10.97 -22.01
CA ASN A 134 3.31 10.31 -21.33
C ASN A 134 3.30 8.79 -21.52
N ILE A 135 3.99 8.27 -22.53
CA ILE A 135 4.12 6.85 -22.79
C ILE A 135 5.55 6.44 -22.41
N VAL A 136 5.67 5.43 -21.57
CA VAL A 136 6.94 4.84 -21.13
C VAL A 136 7.41 3.78 -22.12
N VAL A 137 6.50 2.85 -22.44
CA VAL A 137 6.76 1.73 -23.36
C VAL A 137 5.49 1.47 -24.16
N SER A 138 5.63 1.19 -25.45
CA SER A 138 4.53 0.67 -26.25
C SER A 138 5.03 -0.42 -27.21
N ALA A 139 4.16 -1.36 -27.51
CA ALA A 139 4.38 -2.38 -28.52
C ALA A 139 3.12 -2.55 -29.37
N HIS A 140 3.35 -2.75 -30.65
CA HIS A 140 2.32 -3.10 -31.62
C HIS A 140 2.70 -4.42 -32.28
N ASP A 141 1.74 -5.34 -32.34
CA ASP A 141 1.92 -6.63 -33.03
C ASP A 141 3.07 -7.48 -32.46
N PHE A 142 3.29 -7.40 -31.15
CA PHE A 142 4.36 -8.12 -30.46
C PHE A 142 4.08 -9.60 -30.41
N SER A 143 5.07 -10.40 -30.84
CA SER A 143 5.03 -11.85 -30.75
C SER A 143 6.30 -12.37 -30.10
N PHE A 144 6.15 -13.32 -29.16
CA PHE A 144 7.27 -13.87 -28.43
C PHE A 144 7.08 -15.36 -28.14
N ALA A 145 8.13 -16.14 -28.31
CA ALA A 145 8.13 -17.57 -28.02
C ALA A 145 9.43 -17.98 -27.31
N TYR A 146 9.34 -18.99 -26.43
CA TYR A 146 10.48 -19.77 -25.97
C TYR A 146 10.51 -21.07 -26.79
N ASP A 147 11.54 -21.26 -27.59
CA ASP A 147 11.66 -22.37 -28.52
C ASP A 147 10.37 -22.56 -29.35
N GLN A 148 9.63 -23.64 -29.15
CA GLN A 148 8.37 -23.91 -29.85
C GLN A 148 7.12 -23.42 -29.09
N LYS A 149 7.27 -22.92 -27.84
CA LYS A 149 6.13 -22.45 -27.03
C LYS A 149 5.87 -20.97 -27.26
N ILE A 150 4.83 -20.67 -28.03
CA ILE A 150 4.37 -19.29 -28.25
C ILE A 150 3.74 -18.77 -26.95
N ILE A 151 4.28 -17.67 -26.42
CA ILE A 151 3.79 -16.97 -25.22
C ILE A 151 2.87 -15.81 -25.61
N PHE A 152 3.31 -14.97 -26.56
CA PHE A 152 2.54 -13.86 -27.12
C PHE A 152 2.42 -13.99 -28.62
N GLN A 153 1.30 -13.59 -29.17
CA GLN A 153 1.03 -13.60 -30.59
C GLN A 153 0.16 -12.40 -30.95
N HIS A 154 0.69 -11.47 -31.77
CA HIS A 154 0.02 -10.25 -32.16
C HIS A 154 -0.49 -9.39 -30.97
N ALA A 155 0.25 -9.37 -29.87
CA ALA A 155 -0.10 -8.62 -28.67
C ALA A 155 0.28 -7.14 -28.83
N SER A 156 -0.57 -6.24 -28.32
CA SER A 156 -0.30 -4.82 -28.32
C SER A 156 -0.57 -4.27 -26.92
N PHE A 157 0.29 -3.33 -26.46
CA PHE A 157 0.12 -2.69 -25.15
C PHE A 157 0.78 -1.31 -25.14
N THR A 158 0.38 -0.50 -24.13
CA THR A 158 0.98 0.82 -23.86
C THR A 158 1.05 1.04 -22.36
N LEU A 159 2.25 1.29 -21.84
CA LEU A 159 2.51 1.64 -20.45
C LEU A 159 2.59 3.16 -20.32
N TYR A 160 1.72 3.74 -19.50
CA TYR A 160 1.67 5.19 -19.31
C TYR A 160 2.50 5.65 -18.11
N ASN A 161 3.12 6.81 -18.27
CA ASN A 161 3.91 7.44 -17.23
C ASN A 161 3.05 7.88 -16.03
N ARG A 162 3.62 7.84 -14.83
CA ARG A 162 2.98 8.24 -13.57
C ARG A 162 1.68 7.48 -13.25
N ARG A 163 1.53 6.28 -13.79
CA ARG A 163 0.41 5.40 -13.49
C ARG A 163 0.89 4.10 -12.89
N CYS A 164 0.02 3.51 -12.08
CA CYS A 164 0.18 2.17 -11.59
C CYS A 164 -0.65 1.20 -12.44
N THR A 165 0.04 0.44 -13.28
CA THR A 165 -0.56 -0.61 -14.11
C THR A 165 -0.37 -1.96 -13.44
N CYS A 166 -1.45 -2.71 -13.24
CA CYS A 166 -1.40 -4.06 -12.68
C CYS A 166 -1.65 -5.12 -13.76
N ILE A 167 -0.82 -6.18 -13.75
CA ILE A 167 -0.95 -7.31 -14.69
C ILE A 167 -1.70 -8.45 -14.02
N LEU A 168 -2.80 -8.88 -14.66
CA LEU A 168 -3.60 -10.03 -14.29
C LEU A 168 -3.50 -11.13 -15.34
N GLY A 169 -3.63 -12.38 -14.91
CA GLY A 169 -3.65 -13.54 -15.81
C GLY A 169 -3.32 -14.83 -15.07
N GLU A 170 -3.63 -15.95 -15.67
CA GLU A 170 -3.35 -17.26 -15.11
C GLU A 170 -1.85 -17.52 -14.96
N ASN A 171 -1.49 -18.52 -14.14
CA ASN A 171 -0.10 -18.92 -14.03
C ASN A 171 0.37 -19.49 -15.38
N GLY A 172 1.56 -19.04 -15.83
CA GLY A 172 2.11 -19.40 -17.14
C GLY A 172 1.56 -18.58 -18.33
N SER A 173 0.71 -17.57 -18.10
CA SER A 173 0.22 -16.68 -19.18
C SER A 173 1.27 -15.73 -19.76
N GLY A 174 2.48 -15.68 -19.17
CA GLY A 174 3.59 -14.85 -19.67
C GLY A 174 3.80 -13.53 -18.91
N LYS A 175 3.19 -13.31 -17.75
CA LYS A 175 3.31 -12.07 -16.96
C LYS A 175 4.78 -11.68 -16.70
N THR A 176 5.55 -12.58 -16.09
CA THR A 176 6.97 -12.36 -15.80
C THR A 176 7.79 -12.24 -17.09
N THR A 177 7.44 -12.99 -18.15
CA THR A 177 8.09 -12.89 -19.46
C THR A 177 7.89 -11.52 -20.08
N LEU A 178 6.67 -10.95 -20.04
CA LEU A 178 6.40 -9.60 -20.52
C LEU A 178 7.22 -8.56 -19.74
N MET A 179 7.20 -8.64 -18.41
CA MET A 179 7.97 -7.74 -17.55
C MET A 179 9.49 -7.84 -17.83
N ASN A 180 10.02 -9.04 -18.08
CA ASN A 180 11.41 -9.23 -18.43
C ASN A 180 11.76 -8.60 -19.78
N ASN A 181 10.90 -8.76 -20.80
CA ASN A 181 11.10 -8.11 -22.10
C ASN A 181 11.09 -6.58 -21.99
N ILE A 182 10.23 -6.02 -21.14
CA ILE A 182 10.21 -4.57 -20.86
C ILE A 182 11.50 -4.14 -20.17
N ALA A 183 11.93 -4.87 -19.12
CA ALA A 183 13.14 -4.57 -18.36
C ALA A 183 14.42 -4.65 -19.18
N SER A 184 14.49 -5.59 -20.14
CA SER A 184 15.64 -5.79 -21.01
C SER A 184 15.66 -4.84 -22.22
N MET A 185 14.73 -3.90 -22.31
CA MET A 185 14.59 -2.96 -23.43
C MET A 185 14.51 -3.67 -24.79
N ASN A 186 13.54 -4.61 -24.91
CA ASN A 186 13.33 -5.38 -26.13
C ASN A 186 13.19 -4.45 -27.34
N GLU A 187 13.92 -4.73 -28.42
CA GLU A 187 13.97 -3.93 -29.64
C GLU A 187 12.63 -3.83 -30.40
N GLN A 188 11.71 -4.75 -30.17
CA GLN A 188 10.34 -4.68 -30.72
C GLN A 188 9.45 -3.65 -30.01
N PHE A 189 9.94 -3.02 -28.93
CA PHE A 189 9.19 -2.04 -28.16
C PHE A 189 9.69 -0.63 -28.43
N TRP A 190 8.76 0.30 -28.49
CA TRP A 190 9.09 1.71 -28.46
C TRP A 190 9.18 2.21 -27.02
N TYR A 191 10.20 3.02 -26.71
CA TYR A 191 10.44 3.58 -25.39
C TYR A 191 10.40 5.10 -25.44
N GLY A 192 9.55 5.70 -24.59
CA GLY A 192 9.37 7.14 -24.49
C GLY A 192 10.40 7.80 -23.58
N GLY A 193 11.36 8.50 -24.16
CA GLY A 193 12.46 9.12 -23.42
C GLY A 193 13.53 8.10 -23.04
N HIS A 194 14.07 8.24 -21.82
CA HIS A 194 15.09 7.32 -21.28
C HIS A 194 14.56 6.68 -19.99
N PRO A 195 13.70 5.65 -20.06
CA PRO A 195 13.20 4.98 -18.87
C PRO A 195 14.34 4.27 -18.14
N VAL A 196 14.42 4.49 -16.83
CA VAL A 196 15.33 3.79 -15.93
C VAL A 196 14.51 2.81 -15.14
N PHE A 197 14.64 1.53 -15.49
CA PHE A 197 13.88 0.46 -14.86
C PHE A 197 14.58 -0.03 -13.59
N ALA A 198 13.81 -0.15 -12.51
CA ALA A 198 14.22 -0.91 -11.32
C ALA A 198 13.27 -2.08 -11.15
N LYS A 199 13.80 -3.29 -11.16
CA LYS A 199 13.04 -4.52 -11.08
C LYS A 199 13.26 -5.22 -9.73
N LEU A 200 12.17 -5.67 -9.11
CA LEU A 200 12.25 -6.50 -7.91
C LEU A 200 12.84 -7.88 -8.26
N ASP A 201 13.97 -8.20 -7.63
CA ASP A 201 14.63 -9.50 -7.75
C ASP A 201 14.14 -10.44 -6.66
N GLN A 202 13.45 -11.51 -7.04
CA GLN A 202 12.94 -12.53 -6.12
C GLN A 202 14.03 -13.38 -5.48
N ASP A 203 15.21 -13.48 -6.11
CA ASP A 203 16.36 -14.24 -5.62
C ASP A 203 17.25 -13.40 -4.66
N PHE A 204 16.90 -12.14 -4.42
CA PHE A 204 17.67 -11.21 -3.56
C PHE A 204 19.13 -11.04 -3.96
N ARG A 205 19.49 -11.22 -5.25
CA ARG A 205 20.86 -11.07 -5.74
C ARG A 205 21.39 -9.65 -5.62
N ASN A 206 20.48 -8.68 -5.54
CA ASN A 206 20.76 -7.25 -5.34
C ASN A 206 21.09 -6.88 -3.90
N LEU A 207 21.05 -7.85 -2.95
CA LEU A 207 21.35 -7.65 -1.54
C LEU A 207 22.71 -8.24 -1.17
N ASP A 208 23.58 -7.42 -0.60
CA ASP A 208 24.85 -7.86 -0.02
C ASP A 208 24.60 -8.45 1.39
N LYS A 209 24.76 -9.76 1.52
CA LYS A 209 24.46 -10.50 2.76
C LYS A 209 25.37 -10.13 3.92
N GLN A 210 26.55 -9.58 3.66
CA GLN A 210 27.55 -9.25 4.70
C GLN A 210 27.34 -7.84 5.28
N ARG A 211 26.67 -6.96 4.53
CA ARG A 211 26.37 -5.60 4.97
C ARG A 211 25.11 -5.54 5.83
N THR A 212 25.02 -4.46 6.59
CA THR A 212 23.82 -4.15 7.35
C THR A 212 22.66 -3.73 6.42
N LEU A 213 21.44 -3.76 6.95
CA LEU A 213 20.25 -3.27 6.25
C LEU A 213 20.45 -1.82 5.77
N TRP A 214 20.95 -0.93 6.66
CA TRP A 214 21.19 0.47 6.33
C TRP A 214 22.21 0.65 5.21
N GLU A 215 23.33 -0.05 5.27
CA GLU A 215 24.37 -0.01 4.23
C GLU A 215 23.83 -0.49 2.87
N ASN A 216 23.05 -1.57 2.86
CA ASN A 216 22.39 -2.05 1.64
C ASN A 216 21.40 -1.02 1.07
N ALA A 217 20.53 -0.46 1.93
CA ALA A 217 19.56 0.54 1.51
C ALA A 217 20.22 1.80 0.95
N LYS A 218 21.44 2.11 1.41
CA LYS A 218 22.19 3.32 1.02
C LYS A 218 23.03 3.15 -0.25
N MET A 219 23.30 1.91 -0.71
CA MET A 219 24.21 1.65 -1.83
C MET A 219 23.87 2.43 -3.10
N ASP A 220 22.59 2.42 -3.50
CA ASP A 220 22.11 3.04 -4.75
C ASP A 220 21.12 4.18 -4.45
N CYS A 221 21.18 4.72 -3.22
CA CYS A 221 20.23 5.71 -2.75
C CYS A 221 20.57 7.10 -3.28
N VAL A 222 19.65 7.70 -4.03
CA VAL A 222 19.74 9.09 -4.48
C VAL A 222 18.97 10.06 -3.57
N GLN A 223 18.24 9.54 -2.59
CA GLN A 223 17.46 10.30 -1.64
C GLN A 223 18.29 10.71 -0.41
N SER A 224 17.85 11.73 0.31
CA SER A 224 18.50 12.11 1.56
C SER A 224 18.36 11.04 2.65
N ASP A 225 19.30 11.01 3.62
CA ASP A 225 19.24 10.09 4.76
C ASP A 225 17.92 10.22 5.55
N GLN A 226 17.32 11.40 5.58
CA GLN A 226 16.04 11.63 6.25
C GLN A 226 14.88 10.93 5.53
N VAL A 227 14.85 10.99 4.19
CA VAL A 227 13.84 10.30 3.36
C VAL A 227 14.04 8.80 3.48
N LEU A 228 15.28 8.31 3.35
CA LEU A 228 15.60 6.90 3.49
C LEU A 228 15.14 6.34 4.86
N ARG A 229 15.47 7.03 5.97
CA ARG A 229 15.04 6.63 7.32
C ARG A 229 13.52 6.58 7.43
N ARG A 230 12.81 7.55 6.84
CA ARG A 230 11.34 7.59 6.84
C ARG A 230 10.73 6.41 6.08
N ILE A 231 11.30 6.07 4.92
CA ILE A 231 10.86 4.91 4.13
C ILE A 231 11.10 3.61 4.91
N CYS A 232 12.26 3.47 5.56
CA CYS A 232 12.55 2.32 6.41
C CYS A 232 11.54 2.18 7.57
N ASP A 233 11.27 3.28 8.29
CA ASP A 233 10.28 3.32 9.38
C ASP A 233 8.88 2.94 8.90
N GLN A 234 8.46 3.47 7.76
CA GLN A 234 7.15 3.14 7.19
C GLN A 234 7.04 1.71 6.69
N LEU A 235 8.14 1.10 6.23
CA LEU A 235 8.22 -0.31 5.89
C LEU A 235 8.56 -1.18 7.11
N LEU A 236 8.25 -0.68 8.32
CA LEU A 236 8.29 -1.39 9.59
C LEU A 236 9.71 -1.89 9.98
N PHE A 237 10.74 -1.09 9.67
CA PHE A 237 12.08 -1.31 10.21
C PHE A 237 12.38 -0.29 11.29
N ASP A 238 12.72 -0.75 12.47
CA ASP A 238 13.13 0.11 13.56
C ASP A 238 14.64 0.47 13.52
N THR A 239 15.09 1.27 14.47
CA THR A 239 16.50 1.70 14.55
C THR A 239 17.47 0.54 14.82
N TYR A 240 17.01 -0.54 15.46
CA TYR A 240 17.82 -1.74 15.72
C TYR A 240 17.93 -2.58 14.45
N ASP A 241 16.85 -2.72 13.70
CA ASP A 241 16.82 -3.45 12.43
C ASP A 241 17.81 -2.88 11.42
N LEU A 242 17.96 -1.55 11.37
CA LEU A 242 18.91 -0.89 10.46
C LEU A 242 20.36 -1.37 10.64
N LYS A 243 20.72 -1.87 11.81
CA LYS A 243 22.07 -2.38 12.13
C LYS A 243 22.21 -3.89 11.92
N LYS A 244 21.12 -4.61 11.67
CA LYS A 244 21.16 -6.05 11.41
C LYS A 244 21.84 -6.34 10.08
N GLN A 245 22.64 -7.38 10.03
CA GLN A 245 23.17 -7.91 8.77
C GLN A 245 22.06 -8.54 7.94
N VAL A 246 22.11 -8.36 6.63
CA VAL A 246 21.09 -8.88 5.69
C VAL A 246 21.02 -10.41 5.71
N SER A 247 22.10 -11.10 6.06
CA SER A 247 22.12 -12.56 6.27
C SER A 247 21.12 -13.02 7.33
N LEU A 248 20.85 -12.20 8.36
CA LEU A 248 19.97 -12.50 9.49
C LEU A 248 18.51 -12.11 9.24
N LEU A 249 18.21 -11.45 8.13
CA LEU A 249 16.85 -11.02 7.80
C LEU A 249 16.01 -12.20 7.31
N SER A 250 14.73 -12.20 7.72
CA SER A 250 13.71 -13.10 7.18
C SER A 250 13.43 -12.83 5.70
N GLY A 251 12.72 -13.73 5.01
CA GLY A 251 12.32 -13.53 3.61
C GLY A 251 11.49 -12.25 3.41
N GLY A 252 10.52 -12.00 4.30
CA GLY A 252 9.70 -10.79 4.25
C GLY A 252 10.49 -9.51 4.51
N GLU A 253 11.47 -9.52 5.44
CA GLU A 253 12.36 -8.39 5.66
C GLU A 253 13.27 -8.13 4.45
N LYS A 254 13.78 -9.18 3.79
CA LYS A 254 14.57 -9.04 2.56
C LYS A 254 13.77 -8.43 1.41
N ILE A 255 12.51 -8.83 1.23
CA ILE A 255 11.64 -8.22 0.22
C ILE A 255 11.41 -6.75 0.53
N ARG A 256 11.08 -6.39 1.78
CA ARG A 256 10.90 -4.99 2.17
C ARG A 256 12.16 -4.16 1.94
N LEU A 257 13.35 -4.71 2.27
CA LEU A 257 14.63 -4.06 1.99
C LEU A 257 14.87 -3.89 0.48
N SER A 258 14.58 -4.92 -0.33
CA SER A 258 14.68 -4.81 -1.79
C SER A 258 13.78 -3.71 -2.34
N ILE A 259 12.56 -3.60 -1.84
CA ILE A 259 11.62 -2.53 -2.22
C ILE A 259 12.16 -1.16 -1.80
N ILE A 260 12.74 -1.01 -0.60
CA ILE A 260 13.41 0.23 -0.18
C ILE A 260 14.45 0.63 -1.20
N LYS A 261 15.35 -0.28 -1.59
CA LYS A 261 16.41 -0.01 -2.58
C LYS A 261 15.85 0.48 -3.91
N LEU A 262 14.75 -0.11 -4.39
CA LEU A 262 14.10 0.31 -5.63
C LEU A 262 13.53 1.73 -5.49
N LEU A 263 12.81 2.00 -4.40
CA LEU A 263 12.14 3.28 -4.15
C LEU A 263 13.11 4.46 -3.98
N VAL A 264 14.30 4.21 -3.44
CA VAL A 264 15.29 5.27 -3.20
C VAL A 264 16.32 5.42 -4.32
N SER A 265 16.26 4.58 -5.34
CA SER A 265 17.13 4.62 -6.52
C SER A 265 16.75 5.78 -7.46
N ASN A 266 17.52 5.96 -8.52
CA ASN A 266 17.23 6.92 -9.58
C ASN A 266 16.21 6.42 -10.61
N ALA A 267 15.59 5.27 -10.37
CA ALA A 267 14.60 4.70 -11.27
C ALA A 267 13.37 5.61 -11.41
N ASN A 268 12.78 5.62 -12.59
CA ASN A 268 11.52 6.29 -12.86
C ASN A 268 10.40 5.30 -13.26
N VAL A 269 10.76 4.01 -13.39
CA VAL A 269 9.83 2.91 -13.65
C VAL A 269 10.14 1.74 -12.73
N LEU A 270 9.18 1.38 -11.87
CA LEU A 270 9.29 0.21 -11.01
C LEU A 270 8.58 -0.99 -11.61
N LEU A 271 9.27 -2.12 -11.66
CA LEU A 271 8.78 -3.40 -12.13
C LEU A 271 8.72 -4.37 -10.95
N LEU A 272 7.52 -4.64 -10.46
CA LEU A 272 7.30 -5.42 -9.23
C LEU A 272 6.58 -6.72 -9.54
N ASP A 273 7.28 -7.85 -9.44
CA ASP A 273 6.72 -9.18 -9.67
C ASP A 273 6.40 -9.84 -8.34
N GLU A 274 5.11 -9.98 -8.03
CA GLU A 274 4.56 -10.54 -6.78
C GLU A 274 5.22 -9.94 -5.51
N PRO A 275 5.21 -8.59 -5.34
CA PRO A 275 5.96 -7.92 -4.27
C PRO A 275 5.46 -8.24 -2.87
N THR A 276 4.26 -8.77 -2.72
CA THR A 276 3.64 -9.09 -1.43
C THR A 276 3.87 -10.53 -0.98
N ASN A 277 4.53 -11.35 -1.80
CA ASN A 277 4.92 -12.69 -1.40
C ASN A 277 5.82 -12.64 -0.16
N TYR A 278 5.57 -13.51 0.81
CA TYR A 278 6.25 -13.60 2.10
C TYR A 278 6.04 -12.42 3.05
N MET A 279 5.15 -11.46 2.73
CA MET A 279 4.77 -10.36 3.62
C MET A 279 3.58 -10.76 4.50
N ASP A 280 3.62 -10.34 5.76
CA ASP A 280 2.45 -10.35 6.63
C ASP A 280 1.48 -9.21 6.27
N SER A 281 0.30 -9.22 6.85
CA SER A 281 -0.75 -8.24 6.55
C SER A 281 -0.30 -6.79 6.79
N ASP A 282 0.41 -6.55 7.89
CA ASP A 282 0.87 -5.20 8.26
C ASP A 282 1.95 -4.70 7.30
N SER A 283 2.86 -5.59 6.86
CA SER A 283 3.87 -5.31 5.85
C SER A 283 3.26 -5.00 4.47
N VAL A 284 2.19 -5.69 4.08
CA VAL A 284 1.47 -5.39 2.82
C VAL A 284 0.80 -4.02 2.89
N ASP A 285 0.17 -3.68 4.01
CA ASP A 285 -0.45 -2.35 4.18
C ASP A 285 0.61 -1.24 4.21
N ALA A 286 1.76 -1.48 4.83
CA ALA A 286 2.91 -0.59 4.82
C ALA A 286 3.47 -0.40 3.40
N PHE A 287 3.65 -1.48 2.66
CA PHE A 287 4.06 -1.47 1.26
C PHE A 287 3.12 -0.62 0.39
N ILE A 288 1.82 -0.89 0.45
CA ILE A 288 0.81 -0.14 -0.32
C ILE A 288 0.89 1.35 0.00
N HIS A 289 1.04 1.71 1.27
CA HIS A 289 1.11 3.10 1.70
C HIS A 289 2.33 3.82 1.10
N VAL A 290 3.51 3.21 1.18
CA VAL A 290 4.76 3.82 0.71
C VAL A 290 4.80 3.89 -0.82
N VAL A 291 4.39 2.80 -1.49
CA VAL A 291 4.43 2.71 -2.96
C VAL A 291 3.44 3.67 -3.62
N LYS A 292 2.31 3.94 -2.97
CA LYS A 292 1.33 4.94 -3.45
C LYS A 292 1.90 6.36 -3.55
N GLU A 293 2.91 6.69 -2.74
CA GLU A 293 3.58 8.00 -2.75
C GLU A 293 4.72 8.07 -3.80
N TYR A 294 5.03 6.95 -4.46
CA TYR A 294 6.10 6.93 -5.47
C TYR A 294 5.68 7.72 -6.71
N PRO A 295 6.51 8.68 -7.16
CA PRO A 295 6.13 9.63 -8.20
C PRO A 295 6.29 9.11 -9.64
N GLY A 296 6.91 7.95 -9.82
CA GLY A 296 7.20 7.35 -11.12
C GLY A 296 6.10 6.43 -11.63
N CYS A 297 6.41 5.74 -12.72
CA CYS A 297 5.54 4.70 -13.28
C CYS A 297 5.74 3.37 -12.55
N MET A 298 4.69 2.59 -12.41
CA MET A 298 4.74 1.26 -11.81
C MET A 298 4.03 0.23 -12.67
N LEU A 299 4.69 -0.92 -12.83
CA LEU A 299 4.11 -2.12 -13.43
C LEU A 299 4.18 -3.24 -12.41
N ILE A 300 3.03 -3.69 -11.92
CA ILE A 300 2.93 -4.64 -10.82
C ILE A 300 2.23 -5.91 -11.27
N ILE A 301 2.87 -7.05 -11.10
CA ILE A 301 2.22 -8.36 -11.19
C ILE A 301 1.81 -8.74 -9.77
N THR A 302 0.53 -8.99 -9.53
CA THR A 302 0.07 -9.43 -8.22
C THR A 302 -1.27 -10.14 -8.27
N HIS A 303 -1.48 -11.03 -7.31
CA HIS A 303 -2.77 -11.67 -7.01
C HIS A 303 -3.39 -11.17 -5.69
N ASP A 304 -2.72 -10.23 -4.99
CA ASP A 304 -3.26 -9.63 -3.76
C ASP A 304 -4.32 -8.57 -4.10
N GLU A 305 -5.59 -8.88 -3.78
CA GLU A 305 -6.71 -7.95 -4.04
C GLU A 305 -6.54 -6.60 -3.34
N ARG A 306 -5.85 -6.52 -2.21
CA ARG A 306 -5.61 -5.25 -1.50
C ARG A 306 -4.74 -4.31 -2.33
N VAL A 307 -3.69 -4.87 -2.95
CA VAL A 307 -2.82 -4.12 -3.87
C VAL A 307 -3.62 -3.66 -5.08
N LEU A 308 -4.38 -4.56 -5.71
CA LEU A 308 -5.21 -4.24 -6.88
C LEU A 308 -6.22 -3.14 -6.57
N ARG A 309 -6.97 -3.24 -5.46
CA ARG A 309 -8.00 -2.26 -5.07
C ARG A 309 -7.42 -0.88 -4.72
N LYS A 310 -6.22 -0.83 -4.14
CA LYS A 310 -5.63 0.42 -3.62
C LYS A 310 -4.64 1.10 -4.57
N LEU A 311 -4.03 0.35 -5.48
CA LEU A 311 -2.98 0.88 -6.37
C LEU A 311 -3.33 0.84 -7.85
N ALA A 312 -4.13 -0.13 -8.33
CA ALA A 312 -4.37 -0.28 -9.77
C ALA A 312 -5.19 0.91 -10.33
N GLU A 313 -4.62 1.61 -11.28
CA GLU A 313 -5.25 2.67 -12.07
C GLU A 313 -5.57 2.17 -13.49
N GLU A 314 -4.85 1.13 -13.93
CA GLU A 314 -5.01 0.45 -15.20
C GLU A 314 -4.71 -1.04 -15.02
N LEU A 315 -5.37 -1.89 -15.78
CA LEU A 315 -5.18 -3.33 -15.73
C LEU A 315 -4.80 -3.89 -17.11
N TRP A 316 -3.79 -4.75 -17.12
CA TRP A 316 -3.47 -5.57 -18.29
C TRP A 316 -3.87 -7.02 -18.00
N ILE A 317 -4.78 -7.55 -18.78
CA ILE A 317 -5.29 -8.91 -18.65
C ILE A 317 -4.63 -9.78 -19.71
N LEU A 318 -3.76 -10.71 -19.28
CA LEU A 318 -3.10 -11.66 -20.16
C LEU A 318 -3.96 -12.90 -20.34
N LYS A 319 -4.51 -13.07 -21.53
CA LYS A 319 -5.37 -14.21 -21.85
C LYS A 319 -5.20 -14.61 -23.34
N ASN A 320 -5.17 -15.91 -23.63
CA ASN A 320 -5.09 -16.44 -25.00
C ASN A 320 -3.93 -15.84 -25.80
N LYS A 321 -2.74 -15.69 -25.20
CA LYS A 321 -1.52 -15.11 -25.80
C LYS A 321 -1.65 -13.64 -26.21
N LEU A 322 -2.73 -12.95 -25.80
CA LEU A 322 -3.01 -11.54 -26.04
C LEU A 322 -2.96 -10.75 -24.73
N ILE A 323 -2.84 -9.44 -24.88
CA ILE A 323 -2.89 -8.47 -23.77
C ILE A 323 -4.11 -7.58 -23.98
N PHE A 324 -5.05 -7.64 -23.04
CA PHE A 324 -6.23 -6.77 -23.02
C PHE A 324 -6.01 -5.67 -22.00
N MET A 325 -5.96 -4.43 -22.46
CA MET A 325 -5.84 -3.26 -21.59
C MET A 325 -7.23 -2.81 -21.13
N PHE A 326 -7.42 -2.67 -19.82
CA PHE A 326 -8.61 -2.09 -19.22
C PHE A 326 -8.22 -0.77 -18.55
N GLN A 327 -8.75 0.34 -19.08
CA GLN A 327 -8.55 1.67 -18.51
C GLN A 327 -9.58 1.91 -17.41
N GLY A 328 -9.14 1.78 -16.17
CA GLY A 328 -9.96 1.91 -14.97
C GLY A 328 -9.36 1.14 -13.81
N ASN A 329 -9.90 1.36 -12.63
CA ASN A 329 -9.46 0.69 -11.42
C ASN A 329 -10.00 -0.75 -11.30
N TYR A 330 -9.54 -1.48 -10.31
CA TYR A 330 -9.92 -2.89 -10.12
C TYR A 330 -11.41 -3.08 -9.81
N GLU A 331 -12.05 -2.14 -9.11
CA GLU A 331 -13.50 -2.20 -8.81
C GLU A 331 -14.33 -2.07 -10.08
N GLU A 332 -13.96 -1.11 -10.94
CA GLU A 332 -14.61 -0.91 -12.24
C GLU A 332 -14.48 -2.14 -13.14
N TYR A 333 -13.30 -2.77 -13.14
CA TYR A 333 -13.06 -4.04 -13.82
C TYR A 333 -13.97 -5.16 -13.31
N LEU A 334 -14.12 -5.29 -11.99
CA LEU A 334 -15.01 -6.31 -11.40
C LEU A 334 -16.48 -6.09 -11.78
N ILE A 335 -16.91 -4.83 -11.85
CA ILE A 335 -18.27 -4.46 -12.29
C ILE A 335 -18.46 -4.84 -13.76
N ASP A 336 -17.51 -4.47 -14.63
CA ASP A 336 -17.53 -4.80 -16.06
C ASP A 336 -17.62 -6.33 -16.28
N GLN A 337 -16.80 -7.10 -15.56
CA GLN A 337 -16.83 -8.56 -15.62
C GLN A 337 -18.17 -9.16 -15.17
N LYS A 338 -18.77 -8.59 -14.11
CA LYS A 338 -20.10 -9.01 -13.64
C LYS A 338 -21.18 -8.71 -14.68
N ASN A 339 -21.13 -7.56 -15.33
CA ASN A 339 -22.09 -7.18 -16.35
C ASN A 339 -21.97 -8.07 -17.59
N LYS A 340 -20.77 -8.30 -18.10
CA LYS A 340 -20.51 -9.24 -19.21
C LYS A 340 -21.01 -10.67 -18.90
N LYS A 341 -20.79 -11.15 -17.68
CA LYS A 341 -21.34 -12.47 -17.26
C LYS A 341 -22.86 -12.49 -17.21
N LYS A 342 -23.50 -11.38 -16.79
CA LYS A 342 -24.98 -11.28 -16.79
C LYS A 342 -25.53 -11.25 -18.22
N GLU A 343 -24.93 -10.48 -19.11
CA GLU A 343 -25.32 -10.40 -20.52
C GLU A 343 -25.23 -11.77 -21.18
N VAL A 344 -24.11 -12.47 -21.04
CA VAL A 344 -23.93 -13.84 -21.56
C VAL A 344 -24.99 -14.81 -21.00
N LYS A 345 -25.30 -14.70 -19.69
CA LYS A 345 -26.33 -15.55 -19.06
C LYS A 345 -27.74 -15.25 -19.60
N ILE A 346 -28.08 -13.99 -19.79
CA ILE A 346 -29.38 -13.56 -20.35
C ILE A 346 -29.49 -14.05 -21.80
N GLU A 347 -28.47 -13.85 -22.63
CA GLU A 347 -28.49 -14.31 -24.01
C GLU A 347 -28.59 -15.83 -24.11
N LYS A 348 -27.89 -16.57 -23.25
CA LYS A 348 -28.01 -18.03 -23.16
C LYS A 348 -29.44 -18.45 -22.82
N SER A 349 -30.05 -17.79 -21.83
CA SER A 349 -31.46 -18.08 -21.45
C SER A 349 -32.44 -17.81 -22.58
N ILE A 350 -32.21 -16.72 -23.36
CA ILE A 350 -33.02 -16.39 -24.54
C ILE A 350 -32.89 -17.50 -25.62
N LEU A 351 -31.66 -17.97 -25.88
CA LEU A 351 -31.42 -19.06 -26.84
C LEU A 351 -32.07 -20.38 -26.41
N GLU A 352 -31.99 -20.73 -25.11
CA GLU A 352 -32.66 -21.90 -24.56
C GLU A 352 -34.18 -21.81 -24.68
N MET A 353 -34.75 -20.63 -24.43
CA MET A 353 -36.19 -20.38 -24.59
C MET A 353 -36.63 -20.48 -26.07
N ARG A 354 -35.84 -19.91 -27.01
CA ARG A 354 -36.10 -20.06 -28.45
C ARG A 354 -36.01 -21.51 -28.91
N LEU A 355 -35.03 -22.29 -28.43
CA LEU A 355 -34.88 -23.69 -28.73
C LEU A 355 -36.11 -24.48 -28.24
N SER A 356 -36.57 -24.26 -27.01
CA SER A 356 -37.76 -24.85 -26.46
C SER A 356 -39.01 -24.54 -27.26
N HIS A 357 -39.19 -23.29 -27.68
CA HIS A 357 -40.32 -22.87 -28.50
C HIS A 357 -40.30 -23.49 -29.91
N ALA A 358 -39.13 -23.52 -30.57
CA ALA A 358 -38.96 -24.17 -31.87
C ALA A 358 -39.23 -25.67 -31.79
N SER A 359 -38.77 -26.37 -30.73
CA SER A 359 -39.03 -27.75 -30.47
C SER A 359 -40.53 -28.05 -30.28
N ALA A 360 -41.22 -27.23 -29.46
CA ALA A 360 -42.66 -27.39 -29.23
C ALA A 360 -43.45 -27.21 -30.53
N LYS A 361 -43.08 -26.23 -31.36
CA LYS A 361 -43.74 -25.95 -32.64
C LYS A 361 -43.48 -27.05 -33.66
N HIS A 362 -42.27 -27.62 -33.69
CA HIS A 362 -41.93 -28.78 -34.53
C HIS A 362 -42.80 -30.03 -34.22
N TYR A 363 -43.08 -30.28 -32.95
CA TYR A 363 -43.95 -31.39 -32.55
C TYR A 363 -45.45 -31.18 -32.91
N GLN A 364 -45.90 -29.90 -32.99
CA GLN A 364 -47.31 -29.56 -33.29
C GLN A 364 -47.61 -29.46 -34.76
N THR A 365 -46.61 -29.17 -35.59
CA THR A 365 -46.80 -28.94 -37.05
C THR A 365 -46.91 -30.26 -37.80
N ARG A 366 -47.81 -30.31 -38.79
CA ARG A 366 -48.00 -31.48 -39.70
C ARG A 366 -47.42 -31.20 -41.10
N ASP A 367 -46.94 -29.97 -41.34
CA ASP A 367 -46.33 -29.56 -42.59
C ASP A 367 -44.86 -29.93 -42.62
N ASP A 368 -44.45 -30.74 -43.59
CA ASP A 368 -43.08 -31.26 -43.71
C ASP A 368 -42.10 -30.15 -44.10
N GLN A 369 -42.49 -29.11 -44.85
CA GLN A 369 -41.63 -28.00 -45.17
C GLN A 369 -41.33 -27.10 -43.92
N GLU A 370 -42.37 -26.90 -43.09
CA GLU A 370 -42.19 -26.15 -41.85
C GLU A 370 -41.36 -26.91 -40.80
N LYS A 371 -41.46 -28.24 -40.78
CA LYS A 371 -40.60 -29.09 -39.95
C LYS A 371 -39.11 -28.93 -40.32
N GLU A 372 -38.78 -29.06 -41.58
CA GLU A 372 -37.39 -28.93 -42.06
C GLU A 372 -36.80 -27.56 -41.74
N ARG A 373 -37.63 -26.51 -41.82
CA ARG A 373 -37.23 -25.15 -41.45
C ARG A 373 -36.91 -25.01 -39.95
N LEU A 374 -37.78 -25.59 -39.10
CA LEU A 374 -37.59 -25.58 -37.65
C LEU A 374 -36.39 -26.42 -37.21
N GLU A 375 -36.11 -27.53 -37.86
CA GLU A 375 -34.90 -28.33 -37.61
C GLU A 375 -33.62 -27.52 -37.88
N LYS A 376 -33.54 -26.82 -39.02
CA LYS A 376 -32.41 -25.94 -39.33
C LYS A 376 -32.24 -24.78 -38.32
N GLU A 377 -33.35 -24.21 -37.85
CA GLU A 377 -33.34 -23.19 -36.80
C GLU A 377 -32.80 -23.75 -35.48
N MET A 378 -33.28 -24.95 -35.08
CA MET A 378 -32.81 -25.62 -33.85
C MET A 378 -31.31 -25.97 -33.92
N GLU A 379 -30.83 -26.48 -35.06
CA GLU A 379 -29.42 -26.78 -35.26
C GLU A 379 -28.56 -25.52 -35.11
N THR A 380 -29.00 -24.40 -35.69
CA THR A 380 -28.31 -23.12 -35.58
C THR A 380 -28.22 -22.63 -34.13
N ILE A 381 -29.32 -22.71 -33.37
CA ILE A 381 -29.37 -22.34 -31.97
C ILE A 381 -28.46 -23.27 -31.13
N ILE A 382 -28.46 -24.56 -31.39
CA ILE A 382 -27.60 -25.53 -30.70
C ILE A 382 -26.11 -25.21 -30.96
N GLN A 383 -25.74 -24.88 -32.18
CA GLN A 383 -24.38 -24.46 -32.51
C GLN A 383 -23.98 -23.16 -31.75
N GLN A 384 -24.85 -22.16 -31.68
CA GLN A 384 -24.61 -20.93 -30.92
C GLN A 384 -24.45 -21.23 -29.43
N LEU A 385 -25.26 -22.12 -28.84
CA LEU A 385 -25.12 -22.54 -27.44
C LEU A 385 -23.81 -23.29 -27.16
N LYS A 386 -23.36 -24.15 -28.10
CA LYS A 386 -22.07 -24.86 -27.98
C LYS A 386 -20.87 -23.90 -28.02
N HIS A 387 -20.86 -22.93 -28.92
CA HIS A 387 -19.77 -21.91 -29.01
C HIS A 387 -19.65 -21.03 -27.79
N ARG A 388 -20.73 -20.85 -27.02
CA ARG A 388 -20.71 -20.02 -25.79
C ARG A 388 -20.42 -20.80 -24.51
N ASN A 389 -20.34 -22.13 -24.56
CA ASN A 389 -19.94 -23.00 -23.45
C ASN A 389 -18.42 -23.31 -23.46
N MET A 390 -17.67 -22.88 -24.48
CA MET A 390 -16.20 -22.89 -24.56
C MET A 390 -15.63 -21.52 -24.15
#